data_7ab09a22991784d63388b7dba2e47420
#
_entry.id   7ab09a22991784d63388b7dba2e47420
#
_cell.length_a   1.000
_cell.length_b   1.000
_cell.length_c   1.000
_cell.angle_alpha   90.00
_cell.angle_beta   90.00
_cell.angle_gamma   90.00
#
_symmetry.space_group_name_H-M   'P 1'
#
loop_
_entity.id
_entity.type
_entity.pdbx_description
1 polymer ?
#
loop_
_entity_poly.entity_id
_entity_poly.type
_entity_poly.pdbx_seq_one_letter_code
_entity_poly.pdbx_strand_id
1 'polypeptide(L)' 'MTMTKHITELKPDYTRAMDIRGEPTSVCICGSFVWNLKVAFAEDGTIGMYFRDMECADCGTQATAPIEE' A
#
# COMPACT_ATOMS: atom_id res chain seq x y z
N MET A 1 25.65 -4.92 10.36
CA MET A 1 25.24 -4.83 10.44
C MET A 1 23.96 -4.53 10.74
N THR A 2 23.44 -4.42 11.05
CA THR A 2 22.35 -4.07 11.57
C THR A 2 21.41 -3.22 10.84
N MET A 3 21.74 -2.67 9.85
CA MET A 3 20.92 -1.78 9.18
C MET A 3 19.85 -2.47 8.44
N THR A 4 19.83 -3.74 8.37
CA THR A 4 18.80 -4.38 7.63
C THR A 4 17.43 -4.15 8.18
N LYS A 5 17.30 -3.90 9.47
CA LYS A 5 16.00 -3.71 9.97
C LYS A 5 15.38 -2.45 9.44
N HIS A 6 16.15 -1.52 8.99
CA HIS A 6 15.57 -0.32 8.46
C HIS A 6 14.83 -0.58 7.17
N ILE A 7 15.24 -1.58 6.44
CA ILE A 7 14.64 -1.84 5.16
C ILE A 7 13.26 -2.43 5.32
N THR A 8 13.05 -3.17 6.40
CA THR A 8 11.79 -3.84 6.58
C THR A 8 10.74 -2.96 7.21
N GLU A 9 11.12 -1.77 7.64
CA GLU A 9 10.16 -0.90 8.29
C GLU A 9 9.89 0.30 7.42
N LEU A 10 8.86 0.21 6.63
CA LEU A 10 8.44 1.34 5.81
C LEU A 10 7.41 2.10 6.61
N LYS A 11 7.80 3.25 7.11
CA LYS A 11 6.91 4.07 7.92
C LYS A 11 6.48 5.26 7.12
N PRO A 12 5.23 5.35 6.76
CA PRO A 12 4.75 6.46 5.96
C PRO A 12 4.85 7.79 6.71
N ASP A 13 5.02 8.83 5.95
CA ASP A 13 5.01 10.18 6.49
C ASP A 13 3.57 10.66 6.47
N TYR A 14 2.87 10.41 7.56
CA TYR A 14 1.45 10.71 7.60
C TYR A 14 1.16 12.20 7.60
N THR A 15 2.19 13.04 7.72
CA THR A 15 1.94 14.48 7.67
C THR A 15 1.55 14.91 6.26
N ARG A 16 1.83 14.08 5.26
CA ARG A 16 1.47 14.39 3.89
C ARG A 16 0.35 13.51 3.38
N ALA A 17 -0.24 12.70 4.25
CA ALA A 17 -1.24 11.76 3.84
C ALA A 17 -2.51 12.47 3.38
N MET A 18 -3.10 11.94 2.35
CA MET A 18 -4.35 12.45 1.82
C MET A 18 -5.28 11.28 1.57
N ASP A 19 -6.48 11.57 1.11
CA ASP A 19 -7.45 10.53 0.83
C ASP A 19 -7.90 10.72 -0.61
N ILE A 20 -7.35 9.90 -1.49
CA ILE A 20 -7.70 9.97 -2.91
C ILE A 20 -8.42 8.70 -3.36
N ARG A 21 -9.10 8.05 -2.43
CA ARG A 21 -9.85 6.85 -2.75
C ARG A 21 -10.99 7.19 -3.68
N GLY A 22 -11.35 6.21 -4.49
CA GLY A 22 -12.44 6.36 -5.44
C GLY A 22 -12.00 6.11 -6.85
N GLU A 23 -10.91 6.70 -7.26
CA GLU A 23 -10.38 6.48 -8.60
C GLU A 23 -9.15 5.60 -8.49
N PRO A 24 -9.17 4.43 -9.12
CA PRO A 24 -8.03 3.53 -9.02
C PRO A 24 -6.76 4.18 -9.55
N THR A 25 -5.66 4.00 -8.84
CA THR A 25 -4.40 4.56 -9.24
C THR A 25 -3.27 3.65 -8.77
N SER A 26 -2.19 3.63 -9.52
CA SER A 26 -0.99 2.91 -9.13
C SER A 26 0.13 3.86 -8.72
N VAL A 27 -0.10 5.16 -8.84
CA VAL A 27 0.91 6.16 -8.52
C VAL A 27 0.31 7.12 -7.51
N CYS A 28 1.02 7.34 -6.42
CA CYS A 28 0.58 8.27 -5.39
C CYS A 28 0.85 9.71 -5.83
N ILE A 29 0.10 10.64 -5.27
CA ILE A 29 0.32 12.04 -5.57
C ILE A 29 1.69 12.50 -5.10
N CYS A 30 2.33 11.77 -4.20
CA CYS A 30 3.69 12.10 -3.79
C CYS A 30 4.73 11.54 -4.75
N GLY A 31 4.30 10.83 -5.78
CA GLY A 31 5.21 10.29 -6.79
C GLY A 31 5.62 8.85 -6.53
N SER A 32 5.23 8.27 -5.42
CA SER A 32 5.60 6.91 -5.10
C SER A 32 4.65 5.92 -5.77
N PHE A 33 5.15 4.72 -6.05
CA PHE A 33 4.28 3.65 -6.52
C PHE A 33 4.46 2.40 -5.65
N VAL A 34 4.90 2.58 -4.42
CA VAL A 34 4.99 1.49 -3.45
C VAL A 34 3.86 1.66 -2.46
N TRP A 35 3.08 0.60 -2.28
CA TRP A 35 1.86 0.66 -1.49
C TRP A 35 1.80 -0.48 -0.49
N ASN A 36 1.12 -0.23 0.62
CA ASN A 36 0.76 -1.27 1.57
C ASN A 36 -0.64 -1.71 1.23
N LEU A 37 -0.79 -2.98 0.93
CA LEU A 37 -2.05 -3.52 0.44
C LEU A 37 -2.46 -4.67 1.32
N LYS A 38 -3.74 -4.71 1.70
CA LYS A 38 -4.26 -5.80 2.51
C LYS A 38 -4.60 -6.97 1.63
N VAL A 39 -4.29 -8.16 2.10
CA VAL A 39 -4.63 -9.38 1.38
C VAL A 39 -5.22 -10.37 2.36
N ALA A 40 -6.01 -11.29 1.85
CA ALA A 40 -6.52 -12.41 2.62
C ALA A 40 -5.99 -13.69 2.00
N PHE A 41 -5.56 -14.62 2.85
CA PHE A 41 -5.01 -15.87 2.38
C PHE A 41 -6.08 -16.94 2.30
N ALA A 42 -5.97 -17.78 1.29
CA ALA A 42 -6.81 -18.94 1.18
C ALA A 42 -6.30 -20.02 2.13
N GLU A 43 -7.04 -21.10 2.25
CA GLU A 43 -6.68 -22.14 3.18
C GLU A 43 -5.37 -22.81 2.85
N ASP A 44 -5.00 -22.81 1.57
CA ASP A 44 -3.75 -23.44 1.17
C ASP A 44 -2.55 -22.51 1.32
N GLY A 45 -2.75 -21.32 1.88
CA GLY A 45 -1.63 -20.42 2.13
C GLY A 45 -1.33 -19.46 1.01
N THR A 46 -2.07 -19.52 -0.09
CA THR A 46 -1.87 -18.58 -1.18
C THR A 46 -2.77 -17.36 -0.98
N ILE A 47 -2.46 -16.29 -1.70
CA ILE A 47 -3.29 -15.11 -1.62
C ILE A 47 -4.59 -15.35 -2.35
N GLY A 48 -5.70 -15.29 -1.61
CA GLY A 48 -7.00 -15.54 -2.19
C GLY A 48 -7.76 -14.29 -2.54
N MET A 49 -7.40 -13.14 -1.95
CA MET A 49 -8.16 -11.93 -2.18
C MET A 49 -7.31 -10.73 -1.89
N TYR A 50 -7.48 -9.68 -2.68
CA TYR A 50 -6.86 -8.38 -2.45
C TYR A 50 -7.95 -7.39 -2.09
N PHE A 51 -7.70 -6.60 -1.08
CA PHE A 51 -8.60 -5.50 -0.76
C PHE A 51 -8.18 -4.30 -1.57
N ARG A 52 -9.14 -3.52 -2.00
CA ARG A 52 -8.83 -2.38 -2.85
C ARG A 52 -8.29 -1.18 -2.11
N ASP A 53 -8.61 -1.05 -0.84
CA ASP A 53 -8.11 0.06 -0.06
C ASP A 53 -6.64 -0.15 0.21
N MET A 54 -5.83 0.83 -0.13
CA MET A 54 -4.39 0.71 0.07
C MET A 54 -3.84 2.03 0.59
N GLU A 55 -2.64 1.96 1.12
CA GLU A 55 -1.99 3.11 1.74
C GLU A 55 -0.60 3.27 1.16
N CYS A 56 -0.26 4.49 0.75
CA CYS A 56 1.05 4.76 0.20
C CYS A 56 2.13 4.47 1.24
N ALA A 57 3.16 3.75 0.84
CA ALA A 57 4.22 3.39 1.77
C ALA A 57 5.12 4.57 2.11
N ASP A 58 5.07 5.64 1.32
CA ASP A 58 5.92 6.80 1.56
C ASP A 58 5.23 7.90 2.34
N CYS A 59 3.98 8.20 2.02
CA CYS A 59 3.32 9.33 2.67
C CYS A 59 2.03 8.96 3.39
N GLY A 60 1.58 7.72 3.26
CA GLY A 60 0.37 7.29 3.96
C GLY A 60 -0.92 7.70 3.28
N THR A 61 -0.86 8.23 2.07
CA THR A 61 -2.06 8.58 1.34
C THR A 61 -2.91 7.35 1.08
N GLN A 62 -4.21 7.46 1.32
CA GLN A 62 -5.12 6.36 1.09
C GLN A 62 -5.66 6.42 -0.32
N ALA A 63 -5.68 5.29 -0.98
CA ALA A 63 -6.08 5.24 -2.38
C ALA A 63 -6.79 3.93 -2.66
N THR A 64 -7.29 3.80 -3.87
CA THR A 64 -7.96 2.60 -4.33
C THR A 64 -7.07 1.90 -5.34
N ALA A 65 -6.83 0.62 -5.11
CA ALA A 65 -5.95 -0.16 -5.98
C ALA A 65 -6.64 -0.45 -7.30
N PRO A 66 -5.91 -0.43 -8.42
CA PRO A 66 -6.48 -0.74 -9.72
C PRO A 66 -6.48 -2.25 -9.96
N ILE A 67 -7.20 -2.96 -9.13
CA ILE A 67 -7.26 -4.41 -9.21
C ILE A 67 -8.36 -4.81 -10.15
N GLU A 68 -8.02 -5.68 -11.07
CA GLU A 68 -9.00 -6.19 -12.01
C GLU A 68 -9.51 -7.54 -11.55
N GLU A 69 -10.75 -7.79 -11.85
CA GLU A 69 -11.36 -9.04 -11.43
C GLU A 69 -11.55 -10.02 -12.54
#